data_d7482ab991ee2cc238d1187e936dc682
#
_entry.id   d7482ab991ee2cc238d1187e936dc682
#
_cell.length_a   1.000
_cell.length_b   1.000
_cell.length_c   1.000
_cell.angle_alpha   90.00
_cell.angle_beta   90.00
_cell.angle_gamma   90.00
#
_symmetry.space_group_name_H-M   'P 1'
#
loop_
_entity.id
_entity.type
_entity.pdbx_description
1 polymer ?
#
loop_
_entity_poly.entity_id
_entity_poly.type
_entity_poly.pdbx_seq_one_letter_code
_entity_poly.pdbx_strand_id
1 'polypeptide(L)' 'MPAEEGEMADWSMEEALRMALRLEEENFVEYEKNAAEATNPGVKSMFLFLAGEERNHMKLIREKMGPFNVKP' A
#
# COMPACT_ATOMS: atom_id res chain seq x y z
N MET A 1 4.43 17.22 21.90
CA MET A 1 4.34 16.94 21.19
C MET A 1 4.67 17.06 19.79
N PRO A 2 4.39 17.98 19.14
CA PRO A 2 4.68 18.03 17.72
C PRO A 2 6.14 18.00 17.37
N ALA A 3 6.98 18.46 18.21
CA ALA A 3 8.39 18.44 17.94
C ALA A 3 8.90 17.03 17.76
N GLU A 4 8.38 16.15 18.57
CA GLU A 4 8.78 14.77 18.45
C GLU A 4 8.34 14.20 17.12
N GLU A 5 7.15 14.57 16.68
CA GLU A 5 6.67 14.09 15.41
C GLU A 5 7.55 14.56 14.27
N GLY A 6 7.97 15.81 14.32
CA GLY A 6 8.84 16.34 13.31
C GLY A 6 10.17 15.61 13.25
N GLU A 7 10.70 15.30 14.43
CA GLU A 7 11.95 14.57 14.48
C GLU A 7 11.82 13.17 13.94
N MET A 8 10.67 12.52 14.24
CA MET A 8 10.45 11.17 13.81
C MET A 8 10.07 11.07 12.35
N ALA A 9 9.81 12.21 11.73
CA ALA A 9 9.44 12.23 10.31
C ALA A 9 10.64 12.41 9.41
N ASP A 10 11.84 12.23 9.93
CA ASP A 10 13.07 12.40 9.14
C ASP A 10 13.36 11.11 8.39
N TRP A 11 12.56 10.87 7.36
CA TRP A 11 12.62 9.64 6.57
C TRP A 11 13.56 9.81 5.39
N SER A 12 14.29 8.76 5.06
CA SER A 12 14.95 8.70 3.77
C SER A 12 13.90 8.33 2.72
N MET A 13 14.20 8.63 1.46
CA MET A 13 13.30 8.23 0.38
C MET A 13 13.15 6.72 0.34
N GLU A 14 14.24 5.99 0.58
CA GLU A 14 14.19 4.53 0.59
C GLU A 14 13.24 4.02 1.66
N GLU A 15 13.34 4.56 2.86
CA GLU A 15 12.47 4.15 3.95
C GLU A 15 11.01 4.46 3.64
N ALA A 16 10.76 5.64 3.07
CA ALA A 16 9.40 6.05 2.76
C ALA A 16 8.79 5.13 1.71
N LEU A 17 9.55 4.79 0.68
CA LEU A 17 9.04 3.93 -0.38
C LEU A 17 8.76 2.53 0.12
N ARG A 18 9.64 1.99 0.97
CA ARG A 18 9.41 0.67 1.55
C ARG A 18 8.18 0.65 2.44
N MET A 19 8.01 1.68 3.24
CA MET A 19 6.84 1.79 4.09
C MET A 19 5.57 1.86 3.25
N ALA A 20 5.58 2.69 2.20
CA ALA A 20 4.42 2.85 1.35
C ALA A 20 4.06 1.53 0.68
N LEU A 21 5.05 0.82 0.17
CA LEU A 21 4.80 -0.46 -0.50
C LEU A 21 4.21 -1.47 0.48
N ARG A 22 4.75 -1.53 1.69
CA ARG A 22 4.25 -2.48 2.68
C ARG A 22 2.80 -2.22 3.03
N LEU A 23 2.44 -0.94 3.20
CA LEU A 23 1.06 -0.59 3.54
C LEU A 23 0.11 -0.97 2.42
N GLU A 24 0.52 -0.74 1.16
CA GLU A 24 -0.33 -1.11 0.04
C GLU A 24 -0.48 -2.61 -0.08
N GLU A 25 0.59 -3.35 0.21
CA GLU A 25 0.53 -4.82 0.17
C GLU A 25 -0.42 -5.34 1.24
N GLU A 26 -0.37 -4.77 2.43
CA GLU A 26 -1.27 -5.17 3.51
C GLU A 26 -2.72 -4.88 3.15
N ASN A 27 -2.98 -3.72 2.56
CA ASN A 27 -4.33 -3.37 2.14
C ASN A 27 -4.82 -4.31 1.04
N PHE A 28 -3.95 -4.65 0.10
CA PHE A 28 -4.29 -5.54 -0.99
C PHE A 28 -4.73 -6.91 -0.45
N VAL A 29 -3.95 -7.47 0.46
CA VAL A 29 -4.26 -8.77 1.05
C VAL A 29 -5.59 -8.72 1.80
N GLU A 30 -5.81 -7.63 2.54
CA GLU A 30 -7.03 -7.48 3.31
C GLU A 30 -8.25 -7.39 2.40
N TYR A 31 -8.15 -6.61 1.33
CA TYR A 31 -9.26 -6.49 0.39
C TYR A 31 -9.56 -7.81 -0.31
N GLU A 32 -8.53 -8.56 -0.69
CA GLU A 32 -8.76 -9.87 -1.30
C GLU A 32 -9.42 -10.83 -0.33
N LYS A 33 -9.00 -10.80 0.92
CA LYS A 33 -9.62 -11.63 1.93
C LYS A 33 -11.08 -11.27 2.11
N ASN A 34 -11.37 -9.97 2.20
CA ASN A 34 -12.73 -9.50 2.38
C ASN A 34 -13.61 -9.90 1.20
N ALA A 35 -13.06 -9.81 -0.03
CA ALA A 35 -13.78 -10.21 -1.21
C ALA A 35 -14.12 -11.69 -1.18
N ALA A 36 -13.17 -12.52 -0.74
CA ALA A 36 -13.37 -13.96 -0.69
C ALA A 36 -14.46 -14.34 0.32
N GLU A 37 -14.55 -13.56 1.40
CA GLU A 37 -15.52 -13.85 2.46
C GLU A 37 -16.88 -13.21 2.24
N ALA A 38 -16.99 -12.26 1.31
CA ALA A 38 -18.24 -11.56 1.08
C ALA A 38 -19.27 -12.47 0.44
N THR A 39 -20.48 -12.47 1.00
CA THR A 39 -21.57 -13.23 0.44
C THR A 39 -22.43 -12.39 -0.50
N ASN A 40 -22.40 -11.06 -0.33
CA ASN A 40 -23.15 -10.15 -1.19
C ASN A 40 -22.32 -9.85 -2.43
N PRO A 41 -22.86 -10.12 -3.65
CA PRO A 41 -22.07 -9.93 -4.87
C PRO A 41 -21.60 -8.48 -5.07
N GLY A 42 -22.41 -7.50 -4.67
CA GLY A 42 -22.02 -6.10 -4.80
C GLY A 42 -20.86 -5.76 -3.89
N VAL A 43 -20.90 -6.28 -2.66
CA VAL A 43 -19.82 -6.05 -1.71
C VAL A 43 -18.55 -6.74 -2.20
N LYS A 44 -18.67 -7.97 -2.70
CA LYS A 44 -17.52 -8.68 -3.27
C LYS A 44 -16.88 -7.88 -4.39
N SER A 45 -17.70 -7.37 -5.30
CA SER A 45 -17.20 -6.57 -6.42
C SER A 45 -16.47 -5.33 -5.94
N MET A 46 -16.99 -4.68 -4.89
CA MET A 46 -16.35 -3.50 -4.35
C MET A 46 -14.96 -3.83 -3.80
N PHE A 47 -14.84 -4.92 -3.05
CA PHE A 47 -13.54 -5.30 -2.51
C PHE A 47 -12.56 -5.70 -3.60
N LEU A 48 -13.05 -6.36 -4.67
CA LEU A 48 -12.18 -6.68 -5.79
C LEU A 48 -11.71 -5.41 -6.51
N PHE A 49 -12.59 -4.42 -6.63
CA PHE A 49 -12.20 -3.13 -7.20
C PHE A 49 -11.11 -2.49 -6.35
N LEU A 50 -11.30 -2.45 -5.03
CA LEU A 50 -10.32 -1.84 -4.14
C LEU A 50 -8.98 -2.59 -4.19
N ALA A 51 -9.02 -3.91 -4.28
CA ALA A 51 -7.79 -4.68 -4.42
C ALA A 51 -7.06 -4.33 -5.70
N GLY A 52 -7.80 -4.12 -6.80
CA GLY A 52 -7.20 -3.71 -8.06
C GLY A 52 -6.54 -2.36 -7.96
N GLU A 53 -7.16 -1.42 -7.23
CA GLU A 53 -6.56 -0.10 -7.01
C GLU A 53 -5.25 -0.20 -6.25
N GLU A 54 -5.21 -1.07 -5.22
CA GLU A 54 -3.98 -1.25 -4.47
C GLU A 54 -2.88 -1.86 -5.33
N ARG A 55 -3.24 -2.78 -6.22
CA ARG A 55 -2.28 -3.36 -7.15
C ARG A 55 -1.64 -2.27 -8.03
N ASN A 56 -2.46 -1.34 -8.51
CA ASN A 56 -1.95 -0.22 -9.30
C ASN A 56 -1.02 0.66 -8.47
N HIS A 57 -1.39 0.93 -7.23
CA HIS A 57 -0.54 1.73 -6.34
C HIS A 57 0.80 1.07 -6.11
N MET A 58 0.80 -0.24 -5.89
CA MET A 58 2.05 -0.97 -5.71
C MET A 58 2.95 -0.88 -6.94
N LYS A 59 2.34 -0.97 -8.12
CA LYS A 59 3.10 -0.84 -9.35
C LYS A 59 3.77 0.53 -9.44
N LEU A 60 3.02 1.59 -9.13
CA LEU A 60 3.55 2.95 -9.18
C LEU A 60 4.68 3.14 -8.18
N ILE A 61 4.52 2.57 -6.98
CA ILE A 61 5.56 2.69 -5.96
C ILE A 61 6.81 1.96 -6.40
N ARG A 62 6.67 0.75 -6.96
CA ARG A 62 7.83 0.00 -7.45
C ARG A 62 8.55 0.74 -8.56
N GLU A 63 7.80 1.44 -9.42
CA GLU A 63 8.41 2.24 -10.46
C GLU A 63 9.25 3.36 -9.88
N LYS A 64 8.79 3.95 -8.79
CA LYS A 64 9.57 5.01 -8.14
C LYS A 64 10.78 4.45 -7.41
N MET A 65 10.74 3.20 -6.99
CA MET A 65 11.86 2.58 -6.30
C MET A 65 13.06 2.37 -7.23
N GLY A 66 12.80 2.13 -8.51
CA GLY A 66 13.85 1.87 -9.48
C GLY A 66 14.90 2.96 -9.52
N PRO A 67 14.52 4.24 -9.70
CA PRO A 67 15.51 5.33 -9.75
C PRO A 67 16.35 5.45 -8.49
N PHE A 68 15.84 5.01 -7.34
CA PHE A 68 16.57 5.07 -6.09
C PHE A 68 17.27 3.76 -5.76
N ASN A 69 17.19 2.78 -6.69
CA ASN A 69 17.83 1.47 -6.49
C ASN A 69 17.37 0.79 -5.20
N VAL A 70 16.11 0.93 -4.88
CA VAL A 70 15.52 0.35 -3.68
C VAL A 70 14.95 -1.01 -4.02
N LYS A 71 15.28 -2.01 -3.18
CA LYS A 71 14.73 -3.35 -3.36
C LYS A 71 13.44 -3.48 -2.55
N PRO A 72 12.42 -4.10 -3.12
CA PRO A 72 11.17 -4.32 -2.40
C PRO A 72 11.34 -5.20 -1.18
#